data_bde2addf34629597878133b386d4894e
#
_entry.id   bde2addf34629597878133b386d4894e
#
_cell.length_a   1.000
_cell.length_b   1.000
_cell.length_c   1.000
_cell.angle_alpha   90.00
_cell.angle_beta   90.00
_cell.angle_gamma   90.00
#
_symmetry.space_group_name_H-M   'P 1'
#
loop_
_entity.id
_entity.type
_entity.pdbx_description
1 polymer ?
#
loop_
_entity_poly.entity_id
_entity_poly.type
_entity_poly.pdbx_seq_one_letter_code
_entity_poly.pdbx_strand_id
1 'polypeptide(L)'
;MYGNDFAPPEDAPGGGLLGEVEAAEAALREAAARARRGGPAPDEDVEAYFADVIDADQKIEPRDWMPEAYRRTLIRQIAQHAHSEIIGMQPEGNWISRAPSLKRKAILLAKVQDEAGHGLYLYAAAETLGISRDELVDLLLDGRQKYSSIFNYPTLTWADVGAIGWLVDGAAIVNQVPLCRCSYGPYARAMIRVCKEESFHQRQGYEILHMLARGTEAQKAMAQDAVDRWWYPSLAMFGPPDGDSTHSAQSMAWKIKRFSNDELRQRFVDMCVGQAEVLGLTLPDPDLRWNDERQAYDYTQPDYDELMRVIKGNGPCNRERMAHRRKAHADGAWVREAAAAYAAKRSDRKEPVAA
;
A
#
# COMPACT_ATOMS: atom_id res chain seq x y z
N MET A 1 22.95 -19.90 -20.76
CA MET A 1 22.55 -20.92 -19.76
C MET A 1 22.13 -20.17 -18.51
N TYR A 2 20.85 -19.89 -18.35
CA TYR A 2 20.29 -19.35 -17.12
C TYR A 2 19.66 -20.54 -16.39
N GLY A 3 20.40 -21.05 -15.39
CA GLY A 3 19.93 -22.14 -14.58
C GLY A 3 18.66 -21.76 -13.80
N ASN A 4 17.83 -22.76 -13.56
CA ASN A 4 16.56 -22.68 -12.82
C ASN A 4 16.75 -22.47 -11.29
N ASP A 5 17.69 -21.60 -10.88
CA ASP A 5 17.97 -21.28 -9.47
C ASP A 5 16.95 -20.28 -8.87
N PHE A 6 15.71 -20.31 -9.36
CA PHE A 6 14.64 -19.41 -8.95
C PHE A 6 13.50 -20.11 -8.17
N ALA A 7 13.69 -21.33 -7.74
CA ALA A 7 12.75 -21.89 -6.76
C ALA A 7 12.93 -21.09 -5.45
N PRO A 8 11.90 -20.37 -4.97
CA PRO A 8 11.99 -19.75 -3.65
C PRO A 8 12.24 -20.84 -2.62
N PRO A 9 12.95 -20.51 -1.52
CA PRO A 9 12.94 -21.43 -0.37
C PRO A 9 11.47 -21.71 -0.04
N GLU A 10 11.15 -22.95 0.31
CA GLU A 10 9.78 -23.38 0.64
C GLU A 10 9.14 -22.51 1.74
N ASP A 11 9.97 -21.82 2.52
CA ASP A 11 9.61 -20.93 3.63
C ASP A 11 9.59 -19.43 3.25
N ALA A 12 9.60 -19.07 1.95
CA ALA A 12 9.58 -17.67 1.53
C ALA A 12 8.24 -17.00 1.88
N PRO A 13 8.28 -15.73 2.39
CA PRO A 13 7.07 -15.01 2.77
C PRO A 13 6.12 -14.80 1.58
N GLY A 14 4.82 -14.89 1.83
CA GLY A 14 3.76 -14.52 0.90
C GLY A 14 2.75 -15.60 0.52
N GLY A 15 3.03 -16.90 0.73
CA GLY A 15 2.12 -17.97 0.28
C GLY A 15 0.71 -17.91 0.86
N GLY A 16 0.58 -17.61 2.16
CA GLY A 16 -0.72 -17.50 2.81
C GLY A 16 -1.50 -16.26 2.37
N LEU A 17 -0.83 -15.11 2.26
CA LEU A 17 -1.45 -13.85 1.83
C LEU A 17 -1.87 -13.90 0.36
N LEU A 18 -1.09 -14.53 -0.53
CA LEU A 18 -1.48 -14.75 -1.92
C LEU A 18 -2.74 -15.61 -2.04
N GLY A 19 -2.89 -16.65 -1.22
CA GLY A 19 -4.11 -17.45 -1.17
C GLY A 19 -5.35 -16.62 -0.79
N GLU A 20 -5.22 -15.67 0.14
CA GLU A 20 -6.30 -14.73 0.47
C GLU A 20 -6.66 -13.82 -0.72
N VAL A 21 -5.67 -13.35 -1.49
CA VAL A 21 -5.88 -12.54 -2.71
C VAL A 21 -6.60 -13.34 -3.78
N GLU A 22 -6.18 -14.59 -4.03
CA GLU A 22 -6.82 -15.47 -5.02
C GLU A 22 -8.27 -15.79 -4.63
N ALA A 23 -8.53 -16.05 -3.35
CA ALA A 23 -9.88 -16.25 -2.84
C ALA A 23 -10.75 -14.98 -3.00
N ALA A 24 -10.20 -13.81 -2.74
CA ALA A 24 -10.91 -12.53 -2.96
C ALA A 24 -11.18 -12.28 -4.44
N GLU A 25 -10.24 -12.59 -5.32
CA GLU A 25 -10.43 -12.49 -6.78
C GLU A 25 -11.53 -13.42 -7.28
N ALA A 26 -11.55 -14.67 -6.81
CA ALA A 26 -12.61 -15.63 -7.15
C ALA A 26 -13.99 -15.13 -6.69
N ALA A 27 -14.08 -14.62 -5.48
CA ALA A 27 -15.32 -14.04 -4.94
C ALA A 27 -15.79 -12.81 -5.74
N LEU A 28 -14.87 -11.95 -6.20
CA LEU A 28 -15.21 -10.82 -7.06
C LEU A 28 -15.74 -11.26 -8.44
N ARG A 29 -15.14 -12.29 -9.04
CA ARG A 29 -15.62 -12.85 -10.32
C ARG A 29 -17.00 -13.46 -10.17
N GLU A 30 -17.25 -14.19 -9.10
CA GLU A 30 -18.56 -14.78 -8.82
C GLU A 30 -19.62 -13.71 -8.57
N ALA A 31 -19.30 -12.67 -7.79
CA ALA A 31 -20.19 -11.53 -7.56
C ALA A 31 -20.53 -10.78 -8.86
N ALA A 32 -19.57 -10.62 -9.76
CA ALA A 32 -19.79 -9.99 -11.07
C ALA A 32 -20.68 -10.85 -12.00
N ALA A 33 -20.63 -12.17 -11.86
CA ALA A 33 -21.46 -13.11 -12.64
C ALA A 33 -22.89 -13.22 -12.11
N ARG A 34 -23.15 -12.88 -10.84
CA ARG A 34 -24.51 -12.81 -10.30
C ARG A 34 -25.21 -11.59 -10.87
N ALA A 35 -26.42 -11.77 -11.40
CA ALA A 35 -27.24 -10.67 -11.89
C ALA A 35 -27.34 -9.61 -10.77
N ARG A 36 -26.90 -8.38 -11.05
CA ARG A 36 -27.06 -7.26 -10.13
C ARG A 36 -28.53 -7.10 -9.77
N ARG A 37 -28.83 -6.90 -8.50
CA ARG A 37 -30.07 -6.23 -8.12
C ARG A 37 -30.13 -4.92 -8.90
N GLY A 38 -31.26 -4.60 -9.50
CA GLY A 38 -31.51 -3.25 -10.00
C GLY A 38 -31.21 -2.25 -8.89
N GLY A 39 -30.97 -0.97 -9.24
CA GLY A 39 -30.89 0.08 -8.23
C GLY A 39 -32.15 0.10 -7.33
N PRO A 40 -32.17 0.93 -6.29
CA PRO A 40 -33.34 1.03 -5.41
C PRO A 40 -34.61 1.29 -6.22
N ALA A 41 -35.74 0.69 -5.82
CA ALA A 41 -37.02 0.99 -6.40
C ALA A 41 -37.34 2.50 -6.22
N PRO A 42 -38.18 3.11 -7.08
CA PRO A 42 -38.47 4.55 -7.00
C PRO A 42 -38.96 5.05 -5.64
N ASP A 43 -39.58 4.18 -4.85
CA ASP A 43 -40.17 4.45 -3.53
C ASP A 43 -39.32 3.86 -2.39
N GLU A 44 -38.17 3.24 -2.68
CA GLU A 44 -37.31 2.61 -1.68
C GLU A 44 -36.41 3.66 -1.00
N ASP A 45 -36.27 3.54 0.33
CA ASP A 45 -35.31 4.35 1.10
C ASP A 45 -33.89 4.00 0.67
N VAL A 46 -33.22 4.96 0.02
CA VAL A 46 -31.86 4.76 -0.52
C VAL A 46 -30.82 4.48 0.57
N GLU A 47 -31.01 4.97 1.79
CA GLU A 47 -30.14 4.69 2.93
C GLU A 47 -30.33 3.25 3.43
N ALA A 48 -31.57 2.79 3.52
CA ALA A 48 -31.86 1.40 3.85
C ALA A 48 -31.34 0.45 2.78
N TYR A 49 -31.55 0.76 1.50
CA TYR A 49 -30.99 -0.01 0.39
C TYR A 49 -29.45 -0.11 0.45
N PHE A 50 -28.77 1.01 0.74
CA PHE A 50 -27.31 1.03 0.89
C PHE A 50 -26.87 0.12 2.05
N ALA A 51 -27.56 0.19 3.20
CA ALA A 51 -27.26 -0.65 4.34
C ALA A 51 -27.40 -2.13 4.01
N ASP A 52 -28.49 -2.52 3.33
CA ASP A 52 -28.73 -3.90 2.88
C ASP A 52 -27.64 -4.41 1.93
N VAL A 53 -27.15 -3.55 1.00
CA VAL A 53 -26.05 -3.90 0.07
C VAL A 53 -24.76 -4.15 0.87
N ILE A 54 -24.45 -3.31 1.85
CA ILE A 54 -23.30 -3.48 2.74
C ILE A 54 -23.45 -4.77 3.56
N ASP A 55 -24.59 -5.01 4.18
CA ASP A 55 -24.84 -6.18 5.03
C ASP A 55 -24.76 -7.49 4.25
N ALA A 56 -25.26 -7.49 3.01
CA ALA A 56 -25.15 -8.60 2.10
C ALA A 56 -23.73 -8.80 1.50
N ASP A 57 -22.75 -8.02 1.91
CA ASP A 57 -21.36 -8.02 1.38
C ASP A 57 -21.28 -7.84 -0.15
N GLN A 58 -22.24 -7.13 -0.72
CA GLN A 58 -22.24 -6.76 -2.13
C GLN A 58 -21.35 -5.53 -2.37
N LYS A 59 -20.97 -5.32 -3.63
CA LYS A 59 -20.13 -4.17 -3.99
C LYS A 59 -20.95 -2.97 -4.37
N ILE A 60 -20.57 -1.81 -3.84
CA ILE A 60 -20.99 -0.50 -4.30
C ILE A 60 -20.15 -0.14 -5.53
N GLU A 61 -20.81 0.24 -6.59
CA GLU A 61 -20.15 0.61 -7.85
C GLU A 61 -20.31 2.11 -8.15
N PRO A 62 -19.59 2.69 -9.10
CA PRO A 62 -19.55 4.14 -9.34
C PRO A 62 -20.91 4.80 -9.61
N ARG A 63 -21.86 4.04 -10.14
CA ARG A 63 -23.21 4.54 -10.46
C ARG A 63 -24.24 4.29 -9.37
N ASP A 64 -23.86 3.52 -8.34
CA ASP A 64 -24.77 3.24 -7.24
C ASP A 64 -24.84 4.46 -6.32
N TRP A 65 -26.02 4.68 -5.74
CA TRP A 65 -26.14 5.68 -4.70
C TRP A 65 -25.31 5.28 -3.48
N MET A 66 -24.67 6.24 -2.87
CA MET A 66 -23.89 6.08 -1.63
C MET A 66 -23.96 7.33 -0.76
N PRO A 67 -23.93 7.20 0.57
CA PRO A 67 -23.86 8.36 1.47
C PRO A 67 -22.62 9.21 1.20
N GLU A 68 -22.74 10.51 1.28
CA GLU A 68 -21.62 11.43 1.07
C GLU A 68 -20.47 11.19 2.07
N ALA A 69 -20.78 10.79 3.30
CA ALA A 69 -19.76 10.43 4.28
C ALA A 69 -18.94 9.19 3.87
N TYR A 70 -19.58 8.18 3.25
CA TYR A 70 -18.93 7.02 2.69
C TYR A 70 -18.02 7.42 1.52
N ARG A 71 -18.53 8.20 0.57
CA ARG A 71 -17.78 8.74 -0.57
C ARG A 71 -16.52 9.48 -0.13
N ARG A 72 -16.65 10.43 0.81
CA ARG A 72 -15.52 11.22 1.33
C ARG A 72 -14.48 10.34 2.04
N THR A 73 -14.93 9.32 2.77
CA THR A 73 -14.03 8.38 3.43
C THR A 73 -13.22 7.58 2.42
N LEU A 74 -13.86 7.09 1.35
CA LEU A 74 -13.18 6.41 0.25
C LEU A 74 -12.18 7.31 -0.47
N ILE A 75 -12.59 8.51 -0.87
CA ILE A 75 -11.69 9.48 -1.53
C ILE A 75 -10.45 9.71 -0.68
N ARG A 76 -10.61 9.99 0.61
CA ARG A 76 -9.50 10.21 1.53
C ARG A 76 -8.56 8.99 1.62
N GLN A 77 -9.13 7.80 1.79
CA GLN A 77 -8.35 6.57 1.96
C GLN A 77 -7.63 6.18 0.68
N ILE A 78 -8.32 6.19 -0.46
CA ILE A 78 -7.74 5.84 -1.76
C ILE A 78 -6.68 6.87 -2.18
N ALA A 79 -6.95 8.15 -1.98
CA ALA A 79 -5.98 9.21 -2.28
C ALA A 79 -4.72 9.09 -1.41
N GLN A 80 -4.86 8.87 -0.10
CA GLN A 80 -3.70 8.65 0.78
C GLN A 80 -2.88 7.45 0.34
N HIS A 81 -3.53 6.37 -0.09
CA HIS A 81 -2.87 5.18 -0.62
C HIS A 81 -2.12 5.52 -1.91
N ALA A 82 -2.79 6.12 -2.91
CA ALA A 82 -2.16 6.53 -4.17
C ALA A 82 -0.95 7.46 -3.96
N HIS A 83 -1.08 8.43 -3.04
CA HIS A 83 0.02 9.32 -2.68
C HIS A 83 1.19 8.56 -2.03
N SER A 84 0.88 7.51 -1.26
CA SER A 84 1.89 6.68 -0.61
C SER A 84 2.73 5.94 -1.64
N GLU A 85 2.12 5.36 -2.66
CA GLU A 85 2.82 4.70 -3.75
C GLU A 85 3.78 5.67 -4.47
N ILE A 86 3.28 6.83 -4.85
CA ILE A 86 4.09 7.84 -5.57
C ILE A 86 5.24 8.40 -4.73
N ILE A 87 5.05 8.61 -3.43
CA ILE A 87 6.13 9.06 -2.53
C ILE A 87 7.06 7.90 -2.19
N GLY A 88 6.52 6.69 -2.03
CA GLY A 88 7.26 5.46 -1.74
C GLY A 88 8.33 5.10 -2.77
N MET A 89 8.13 5.51 -4.02
CA MET A 89 9.16 5.37 -5.06
C MET A 89 10.50 6.03 -4.72
N GLN A 90 10.52 7.09 -3.91
CA GLN A 90 11.72 7.89 -3.68
C GLN A 90 12.80 7.17 -2.84
N PRO A 91 12.51 6.59 -1.67
CA PRO A 91 13.52 5.94 -0.84
C PRO A 91 14.25 4.80 -1.54
N GLU A 92 13.55 4.06 -2.40
CA GLU A 92 14.12 2.95 -3.16
C GLU A 92 14.66 3.38 -4.53
N GLY A 93 14.00 4.28 -5.22
CA GLY A 93 14.42 4.83 -6.51
C GLY A 93 15.81 5.45 -6.47
N ASN A 94 16.18 6.06 -5.35
CA ASN A 94 17.51 6.60 -5.10
C ASN A 94 18.62 5.53 -5.07
N TRP A 95 18.25 4.24 -4.95
CA TRP A 95 19.18 3.12 -4.91
C TRP A 95 19.35 2.40 -6.25
N ILE A 96 18.54 2.67 -7.27
CA ILE A 96 18.62 2.01 -8.58
C ILE A 96 20.02 2.07 -9.16
N SER A 97 20.65 3.26 -9.18
CA SER A 97 22.01 3.41 -9.69
C SER A 97 23.08 2.81 -8.78
N ARG A 98 22.82 2.69 -7.48
CA ARG A 98 23.75 2.24 -6.44
C ARG A 98 23.62 0.76 -6.09
N ALA A 99 22.59 0.08 -6.54
CA ALA A 99 22.39 -1.35 -6.29
C ALA A 99 23.63 -2.18 -6.70
N PRO A 100 24.00 -3.23 -5.94
CA PRO A 100 25.33 -3.86 -6.02
C PRO A 100 25.60 -4.66 -7.29
N SER A 101 24.57 -5.00 -8.06
CA SER A 101 24.74 -5.73 -9.33
C SER A 101 23.73 -5.28 -10.37
N LEU A 102 24.01 -5.57 -11.65
CA LEU A 102 23.08 -5.26 -12.74
C LEU A 102 21.74 -5.97 -12.56
N LYS A 103 21.74 -7.22 -12.08
CA LYS A 103 20.51 -7.96 -11.73
C LYS A 103 19.69 -7.21 -10.67
N ARG A 104 20.32 -6.77 -9.57
CA ARG A 104 19.63 -6.03 -8.50
C ARG A 104 19.14 -4.65 -8.95
N LYS A 105 19.88 -3.97 -9.85
CA LYS A 105 19.40 -2.72 -10.49
C LYS A 105 18.13 -2.95 -11.29
N ALA A 106 18.09 -3.98 -12.11
CA ALA A 106 16.93 -4.30 -12.94
C ALA A 106 15.69 -4.66 -12.10
N ILE A 107 15.87 -5.47 -11.04
CA ILE A 107 14.79 -5.84 -10.12
C ILE A 107 14.24 -4.61 -9.41
N LEU A 108 15.12 -3.76 -8.86
CA LEU A 108 14.69 -2.56 -8.15
C LEU A 108 14.01 -1.55 -9.09
N LEU A 109 14.47 -1.43 -10.33
CA LEU A 109 13.81 -0.60 -11.35
C LEU A 109 12.39 -1.12 -11.64
N ALA A 110 12.21 -2.44 -11.78
CA ALA A 110 10.88 -3.03 -11.98
C ALA A 110 9.96 -2.75 -10.79
N LYS A 111 10.43 -2.96 -9.56
CA LYS A 111 9.68 -2.63 -8.34
C LYS A 111 9.23 -1.16 -8.33
N VAL A 112 10.14 -0.21 -8.52
CA VAL A 112 9.82 1.23 -8.52
C VAL A 112 8.83 1.59 -9.65
N GLN A 113 8.86 0.88 -10.77
CA GLN A 113 7.89 1.03 -11.85
C GLN A 113 6.50 0.51 -11.45
N ASP A 114 6.44 -0.61 -10.72
CA ASP A 114 5.19 -1.17 -10.19
C ASP A 114 4.54 -0.19 -9.22
N GLU A 115 5.29 0.43 -8.30
CA GLU A 115 4.79 1.47 -7.38
C GLU A 115 4.12 2.65 -8.13
N ALA A 116 4.73 3.08 -9.25
CA ALA A 116 4.11 4.09 -10.13
C ALA A 116 2.79 3.59 -10.72
N GLY A 117 2.72 2.33 -11.13
CA GLY A 117 1.53 1.66 -11.63
C GLY A 117 0.43 1.57 -10.57
N HIS A 118 0.78 1.19 -9.34
CA HIS A 118 -0.13 1.15 -8.19
C HIS A 118 -0.78 2.51 -7.96
N GLY A 119 0.03 3.58 -7.91
CA GLY A 119 -0.49 4.95 -7.81
C GLY A 119 -1.50 5.29 -8.90
N LEU A 120 -1.23 4.90 -10.15
CA LEU A 120 -2.15 5.14 -11.27
C LEU A 120 -3.47 4.38 -11.14
N TYR A 121 -3.45 3.11 -10.72
CA TYR A 121 -4.67 2.31 -10.50
C TYR A 121 -5.53 2.91 -9.38
N LEU A 122 -4.89 3.35 -8.30
CA LEU A 122 -5.57 3.93 -7.16
C LEU A 122 -6.17 5.31 -7.50
N TYR A 123 -5.44 6.17 -8.22
CA TYR A 123 -6.02 7.42 -8.72
C TYR A 123 -7.22 7.15 -9.64
N ALA A 124 -7.13 6.19 -10.54
CA ALA A 124 -8.25 5.82 -11.40
C ALA A 124 -9.47 5.33 -10.60
N ALA A 125 -9.25 4.60 -9.49
CA ALA A 125 -10.33 4.22 -8.59
C ALA A 125 -10.95 5.44 -7.89
N ALA A 126 -10.14 6.43 -7.47
CA ALA A 126 -10.64 7.67 -6.87
C ALA A 126 -11.41 8.54 -7.89
N GLU A 127 -10.96 8.58 -9.14
CA GLU A 127 -11.65 9.31 -10.23
C GLU A 127 -13.08 8.83 -10.44
N THR A 128 -13.36 7.54 -10.18
CA THR A 128 -14.73 7.01 -10.25
C THR A 128 -15.67 7.52 -9.14
N LEU A 129 -15.11 8.19 -8.11
CA LEU A 129 -15.85 8.88 -7.04
C LEU A 129 -16.09 10.37 -7.34
N GLY A 130 -15.66 10.85 -8.52
CA GLY A 130 -15.94 12.20 -8.98
C GLY A 130 -14.88 13.25 -8.59
N ILE A 131 -13.68 12.84 -8.21
CA ILE A 131 -12.54 13.73 -7.98
C ILE A 131 -11.45 13.44 -9.02
N SER A 132 -10.87 14.47 -9.62
CA SER A 132 -9.83 14.27 -10.63
C SER A 132 -8.47 13.93 -9.99
N ARG A 133 -7.64 13.23 -10.76
CA ARG A 133 -6.25 12.95 -10.36
C ARG A 133 -5.46 14.23 -10.15
N ASP A 134 -5.61 15.21 -11.02
CA ASP A 134 -4.88 16.47 -10.94
C ASP A 134 -5.23 17.20 -9.63
N GLU A 135 -6.51 17.26 -9.26
CA GLU A 135 -6.94 17.81 -7.98
C GLU A 135 -6.33 17.07 -6.77
N LEU A 136 -6.28 15.75 -6.82
CA LEU A 136 -5.65 14.94 -5.76
C LEU A 136 -4.13 15.21 -5.67
N VAL A 137 -3.45 15.32 -6.81
CA VAL A 137 -2.02 15.66 -6.86
C VAL A 137 -1.77 17.07 -6.32
N ASP A 138 -2.58 18.04 -6.68
CA ASP A 138 -2.48 19.41 -6.16
C ASP A 138 -2.66 19.44 -4.64
N LEU A 139 -3.65 18.72 -4.10
CA LEU A 139 -3.87 18.57 -2.65
C LEU A 139 -2.65 17.96 -1.93
N LEU A 140 -1.96 16.99 -2.54
CA LEU A 140 -0.72 16.45 -2.01
C LEU A 140 0.40 17.50 -2.02
N LEU A 141 0.62 18.17 -3.15
CA LEU A 141 1.69 19.17 -3.33
C LEU A 141 1.52 20.36 -2.39
N ASP A 142 0.27 20.75 -2.12
CA ASP A 142 -0.09 21.79 -1.15
C ASP A 142 0.06 21.33 0.32
N GLY A 143 0.28 20.05 0.56
CA GLY A 143 0.36 19.46 1.91
C GLY A 143 -1.01 19.33 2.61
N ARG A 144 -2.09 19.45 1.87
CA ARG A 144 -3.48 19.31 2.35
C ARG A 144 -3.94 17.86 2.44
N GLN A 145 -3.24 16.95 1.76
CA GLN A 145 -3.41 15.50 1.89
C GLN A 145 -2.12 14.83 2.35
N LYS A 146 -2.27 13.65 2.95
CA LYS A 146 -1.18 12.90 3.56
C LYS A 146 -0.85 11.66 2.73
N TYR A 147 0.33 11.12 2.97
CA TYR A 147 0.82 9.82 2.52
C TYR A 147 1.33 9.03 3.73
N SER A 148 1.69 7.78 3.57
CA SER A 148 2.15 6.94 4.68
C SER A 148 3.39 7.52 5.36
N SER A 149 3.37 7.57 6.70
CA SER A 149 4.45 8.10 7.53
C SER A 149 5.78 7.40 7.28
N ILE A 150 5.74 6.12 6.94
CA ILE A 150 6.92 5.25 6.76
C ILE A 150 7.92 5.79 5.73
N PHE A 151 7.46 6.44 4.67
CA PHE A 151 8.33 6.98 3.63
C PHE A 151 9.14 8.21 4.05
N ASN A 152 8.95 8.69 5.28
CA ASN A 152 9.71 9.80 5.85
C ASN A 152 10.93 9.36 6.67
N TYR A 153 11.30 8.08 6.63
CA TYR A 153 12.53 7.57 7.21
C TYR A 153 13.64 7.43 6.15
N PRO A 154 14.93 7.61 6.54
CA PRO A 154 16.02 7.57 5.59
C PRO A 154 16.41 6.14 5.19
N THR A 155 16.78 5.97 3.92
CA THR A 155 17.34 4.72 3.38
C THR A 155 18.86 4.87 3.28
N LEU A 156 19.61 4.43 4.31
CA LEU A 156 21.00 4.71 4.51
C LEU A 156 21.94 3.73 3.82
N THR A 157 21.57 2.45 3.79
CA THR A 157 22.40 1.35 3.28
C THR A 157 21.60 0.48 2.28
N TRP A 158 22.29 -0.42 1.61
CA TRP A 158 21.61 -1.42 0.76
C TRP A 158 20.74 -2.38 1.57
N ALA A 159 21.07 -2.62 2.85
CA ALA A 159 20.25 -3.42 3.74
C ALA A 159 18.90 -2.75 4.05
N ASP A 160 18.82 -1.41 4.05
CA ASP A 160 17.55 -0.70 4.22
C ASP A 160 16.59 -1.00 3.05
N VAL A 161 17.09 -1.16 1.82
CA VAL A 161 16.26 -1.59 0.69
C VAL A 161 15.70 -2.99 0.95
N GLY A 162 16.49 -3.87 1.54
CA GLY A 162 16.03 -5.19 1.99
C GLY A 162 14.99 -5.09 3.11
N ALA A 163 15.22 -4.25 4.11
CA ALA A 163 14.30 -4.05 5.23
C ALA A 163 12.98 -3.39 4.78
N ILE A 164 13.01 -2.45 3.84
CA ILE A 164 11.81 -1.88 3.23
C ILE A 164 11.01 -3.00 2.57
N GLY A 165 11.60 -3.77 1.67
CA GLY A 165 10.90 -4.85 1.00
C GLY A 165 10.35 -5.89 1.99
N TRP A 166 11.09 -6.30 3.00
CA TRP A 166 10.61 -7.28 3.96
C TRP A 166 9.58 -6.72 4.95
N LEU A 167 9.93 -5.64 5.66
CA LEU A 167 9.12 -5.12 6.77
C LEU A 167 8.06 -4.12 6.30
N VAL A 168 8.41 -3.17 5.42
CA VAL A 168 7.47 -2.13 4.99
C VAL A 168 6.48 -2.69 3.98
N ASP A 169 6.92 -3.39 2.93
CA ASP A 169 6.01 -4.04 1.98
C ASP A 169 5.27 -5.20 2.65
N GLY A 170 5.91 -5.89 3.63
CA GLY A 170 5.24 -6.87 4.50
C GLY A 170 4.08 -6.26 5.30
N ALA A 171 4.27 -5.10 5.91
CA ALA A 171 3.21 -4.38 6.60
C ALA A 171 2.16 -3.83 5.62
N ALA A 172 2.61 -3.36 4.44
CA ALA A 172 1.72 -2.91 3.39
C ALA A 172 0.79 -4.03 2.93
N ILE A 173 1.32 -5.21 2.60
CA ILE A 173 0.49 -6.33 2.10
C ILE A 173 -0.48 -6.84 3.17
N VAL A 174 -0.10 -6.88 4.45
CA VAL A 174 -1.01 -7.23 5.55
C VAL A 174 -2.18 -6.23 5.65
N ASN A 175 -1.93 -4.94 5.41
CA ASN A 175 -2.97 -3.91 5.35
C ASN A 175 -3.82 -4.01 4.08
N GLN A 176 -3.23 -4.37 2.95
CA GLN A 176 -3.81 -4.24 1.62
C GLN A 176 -4.64 -5.46 1.22
N VAL A 177 -4.23 -6.69 1.59
CA VAL A 177 -4.95 -7.92 1.25
C VAL A 177 -6.42 -7.87 1.68
N PRO A 178 -6.78 -7.43 2.89
CA PRO A 178 -8.19 -7.25 3.26
C PRO A 178 -8.96 -6.25 2.40
N LEU A 179 -8.28 -5.28 1.78
CA LEU A 179 -8.89 -4.30 0.88
C LEU A 179 -9.36 -4.90 -0.45
N CYS A 180 -8.84 -6.08 -0.84
CA CYS A 180 -9.39 -6.87 -1.95
C CYS A 180 -10.87 -7.22 -1.73
N ARG A 181 -11.34 -7.16 -0.48
CA ARG A 181 -12.74 -7.35 -0.08
C ARG A 181 -13.45 -6.06 0.30
N CYS A 182 -12.86 -4.89 0.04
CA CYS A 182 -13.50 -3.60 0.26
C CYS A 182 -14.90 -3.56 -0.36
N SER A 183 -15.84 -2.90 0.31
CA SER A 183 -17.20 -2.72 -0.19
C SER A 183 -17.29 -1.90 -1.47
N TYR A 184 -16.30 -1.06 -1.78
CA TYR A 184 -16.25 -0.30 -3.02
C TYR A 184 -15.55 -1.09 -4.13
N GLY A 185 -16.30 -1.47 -5.16
CA GLY A 185 -15.85 -2.38 -6.22
C GLY A 185 -14.59 -1.93 -6.97
N PRO A 186 -14.47 -0.67 -7.45
CA PRO A 186 -13.27 -0.21 -8.14
C PRO A 186 -11.99 -0.32 -7.30
N TYR A 187 -12.06 0.02 -6.02
CA TYR A 187 -10.92 -0.10 -5.11
C TYR A 187 -10.55 -1.57 -4.86
N ALA A 188 -11.53 -2.43 -4.56
CA ALA A 188 -11.30 -3.85 -4.36
C ALA A 188 -10.62 -4.51 -5.57
N ARG A 189 -11.04 -4.17 -6.79
CA ARG A 189 -10.45 -4.70 -8.04
C ARG A 189 -9.02 -4.19 -8.25
N ALA A 190 -8.73 -2.93 -7.98
CA ALA A 190 -7.38 -2.39 -8.05
C ALA A 190 -6.44 -3.13 -7.09
N MET A 191 -6.91 -3.41 -5.86
CA MET A 191 -6.11 -4.08 -4.83
C MET A 191 -5.70 -5.51 -5.19
N ILE A 192 -6.49 -6.25 -5.98
CA ILE A 192 -6.09 -7.59 -6.44
C ILE A 192 -4.76 -7.55 -7.18
N ARG A 193 -4.60 -6.58 -8.06
CA ARG A 193 -3.35 -6.45 -8.83
C ARG A 193 -2.21 -5.94 -7.95
N VAL A 194 -2.46 -4.88 -7.18
CA VAL A 194 -1.49 -4.30 -6.25
C VAL A 194 -0.92 -5.39 -5.34
N CYS A 195 -1.76 -6.16 -4.65
CA CYS A 195 -1.30 -7.19 -3.71
C CYS A 195 -0.48 -8.31 -4.39
N LYS A 196 -0.76 -8.66 -5.64
CA LYS A 196 0.04 -9.65 -6.38
C LYS A 196 1.46 -9.14 -6.67
N GLU A 197 1.59 -7.88 -7.02
CA GLU A 197 2.87 -7.22 -7.29
C GLU A 197 3.62 -6.98 -5.97
N GLU A 198 2.95 -6.56 -4.89
CA GLU A 198 3.51 -6.39 -3.55
C GLU A 198 4.10 -7.66 -2.95
N SER A 199 3.50 -8.81 -3.19
CA SER A 199 4.06 -10.09 -2.73
C SER A 199 5.43 -10.39 -3.36
N PHE A 200 5.66 -9.93 -4.58
CA PHE A 200 6.96 -9.99 -5.23
C PHE A 200 7.96 -9.00 -4.57
N HIS A 201 7.51 -7.79 -4.25
CA HIS A 201 8.32 -6.78 -3.58
C HIS A 201 8.81 -7.27 -2.21
N GLN A 202 7.90 -7.81 -1.40
CA GLN A 202 8.23 -8.38 -0.09
C GLN A 202 9.28 -9.49 -0.20
N ARG A 203 9.10 -10.40 -1.15
CA ARG A 203 10.06 -11.48 -1.38
C ARG A 203 11.43 -10.96 -1.79
N GLN A 204 11.52 -9.94 -2.66
CA GLN A 204 12.80 -9.38 -3.08
C GLN A 204 13.55 -8.72 -1.93
N GLY A 205 12.86 -8.02 -1.03
CA GLY A 205 13.46 -7.47 0.18
C GLY A 205 13.98 -8.54 1.13
N TYR A 206 13.16 -9.57 1.35
CA TYR A 206 13.55 -10.74 2.15
C TYR A 206 14.80 -11.42 1.60
N GLU A 207 14.89 -11.65 0.27
CA GLU A 207 16.07 -12.22 -0.37
C GLU A 207 17.33 -11.37 -0.20
N ILE A 208 17.20 -10.03 -0.19
CA ILE A 208 18.35 -9.14 0.07
C ILE A 208 18.87 -9.36 1.49
N LEU A 209 18.00 -9.35 2.50
CA LEU A 209 18.40 -9.56 3.89
C LEU A 209 18.93 -10.97 4.12
N HIS A 210 18.29 -11.99 3.53
CA HIS A 210 18.75 -13.37 3.59
C HIS A 210 20.18 -13.54 3.06
N MET A 211 20.51 -12.88 1.95
CA MET A 211 21.85 -12.91 1.38
C MET A 211 22.87 -12.18 2.27
N LEU A 212 22.50 -11.02 2.81
CA LEU A 212 23.37 -10.23 3.70
C LEU A 212 23.60 -10.93 5.04
N ALA A 213 22.58 -11.53 5.63
CA ALA A 213 22.66 -12.26 6.90
C ALA A 213 23.55 -13.51 6.83
N ARG A 214 23.73 -14.09 5.63
CA ARG A 214 24.61 -15.21 5.37
C ARG A 214 25.97 -14.82 4.77
N GLY A 215 26.21 -13.53 4.64
CA GLY A 215 27.44 -12.99 4.12
C GLY A 215 28.54 -12.85 5.19
N THR A 216 29.36 -11.82 5.05
CA THR A 216 30.39 -11.48 6.03
C THR A 216 29.76 -10.91 7.31
N GLU A 217 30.51 -10.91 8.44
CA GLU A 217 30.05 -10.29 9.70
C GLU A 217 29.60 -8.82 9.49
N ALA A 218 30.30 -8.06 8.64
CA ALA A 218 29.94 -6.69 8.32
C ALA A 218 28.60 -6.60 7.55
N GLN A 219 28.32 -7.55 6.66
CA GLN A 219 27.05 -7.61 5.94
C GLN A 219 25.91 -8.02 6.87
N LYS A 220 26.14 -8.98 7.75
CA LYS A 220 25.17 -9.39 8.77
C LYS A 220 24.86 -8.25 9.73
N ALA A 221 25.88 -7.54 10.22
CA ALA A 221 25.69 -6.37 11.08
C ALA A 221 24.90 -5.25 10.37
N MET A 222 25.16 -5.02 9.08
CA MET A 222 24.39 -4.06 8.26
C MET A 222 22.92 -4.47 8.13
N ALA A 223 22.64 -5.76 7.94
CA ALA A 223 21.26 -6.28 7.88
C ALA A 223 20.55 -6.09 9.21
N GLN A 224 21.20 -6.43 10.33
CA GLN A 224 20.63 -6.26 11.66
C GLN A 224 20.36 -4.77 11.96
N ASP A 225 21.30 -3.89 11.69
CA ASP A 225 21.13 -2.44 11.87
C ASP A 225 19.95 -1.86 11.05
N ALA A 226 19.71 -2.38 9.84
CA ALA A 226 18.54 -1.99 9.06
C ALA A 226 17.24 -2.50 9.71
N VAL A 227 17.19 -3.75 10.19
CA VAL A 227 16.03 -4.28 10.89
C VAL A 227 15.72 -3.47 12.15
N ASP A 228 16.75 -3.10 12.90
CA ASP A 228 16.61 -2.30 14.12
C ASP A 228 15.97 -0.93 13.84
N ARG A 229 16.28 -0.31 12.71
CA ARG A 229 15.70 0.99 12.31
C ARG A 229 14.29 0.90 11.74
N TRP A 230 13.94 -0.20 11.07
CA TRP A 230 12.67 -0.30 10.32
C TRP A 230 11.55 -1.01 11.08
N TRP A 231 11.85 -1.74 12.16
CA TRP A 231 10.86 -2.50 12.92
C TRP A 231 9.71 -1.64 13.44
N TYR A 232 10.01 -0.69 14.34
CA TYR A 232 8.98 0.15 14.95
C TYR A 232 8.26 1.07 13.96
N PRO A 233 8.93 1.72 13.00
CA PRO A 233 8.25 2.43 11.94
C PRO A 233 7.26 1.57 11.15
N SER A 234 7.58 0.29 10.91
CA SER A 234 6.68 -0.64 10.22
C SER A 234 5.45 -1.00 11.08
N LEU A 235 5.63 -1.20 12.39
CA LEU A 235 4.50 -1.37 13.32
C LEU A 235 3.57 -0.16 13.35
N ALA A 236 4.12 1.05 13.22
CA ALA A 236 3.36 2.29 13.19
C ALA A 236 2.51 2.48 11.91
N MET A 237 2.77 1.72 10.83
CA MET A 237 1.99 1.79 9.59
C MET A 237 0.53 1.38 9.78
N PHE A 238 0.23 0.57 10.79
CA PHE A 238 -1.14 0.15 11.10
C PHE A 238 -1.98 1.25 11.76
N GLY A 239 -1.36 2.37 12.12
CA GLY A 239 -2.02 3.50 12.76
C GLY A 239 -2.08 3.39 14.29
N PRO A 240 -2.82 4.27 14.96
CA PRO A 240 -2.96 4.24 16.42
C PRO A 240 -3.74 3.00 16.88
N PRO A 241 -3.71 2.67 18.19
CA PRO A 241 -4.55 1.64 18.77
C PRO A 241 -6.04 1.86 18.45
N ASP A 242 -6.81 0.78 18.41
CA ASP A 242 -8.23 0.84 18.04
C ASP A 242 -9.02 1.82 18.90
N GLY A 243 -8.72 1.90 20.20
CA GLY A 243 -9.36 2.84 21.12
C GLY A 243 -9.13 4.33 20.80
N ASP A 244 -8.06 4.64 20.09
CA ASP A 244 -7.68 6.01 19.71
C ASP A 244 -8.01 6.32 18.23
N SER A 245 -8.54 5.33 17.51
CA SER A 245 -8.84 5.47 16.07
C SER A 245 -10.27 5.99 15.86
N THR A 246 -10.41 7.27 15.54
CA THR A 246 -11.70 7.95 15.34
C THR A 246 -12.50 7.47 14.12
N HIS A 247 -11.87 6.76 13.18
CA HIS A 247 -12.49 6.41 11.90
C HIS A 247 -12.55 4.91 11.62
N SER A 248 -11.87 4.07 12.41
CA SER A 248 -11.76 2.64 12.17
C SER A 248 -13.11 1.95 12.26
N ALA A 249 -13.87 2.19 13.34
CA ALA A 249 -15.17 1.58 13.56
C ALA A 249 -16.15 1.84 12.39
N GLN A 250 -16.25 3.09 11.94
CA GLN A 250 -17.12 3.45 10.81
C GLN A 250 -16.67 2.81 9.49
N SER A 251 -15.35 2.76 9.22
CA SER A 251 -14.82 2.12 8.03
C SER A 251 -15.06 0.61 8.04
N MET A 252 -15.04 -0.02 9.20
CA MET A 252 -15.38 -1.43 9.38
C MET A 252 -16.89 -1.68 9.21
N ALA A 253 -17.74 -0.84 9.80
CA ALA A 253 -19.19 -0.92 9.61
C ALA A 253 -19.59 -0.83 8.12
N TRP A 254 -18.93 0.00 7.37
CA TRP A 254 -19.12 0.11 5.91
C TRP A 254 -18.36 -0.96 5.10
N LYS A 255 -17.68 -1.89 5.75
CA LYS A 255 -16.85 -2.91 5.09
C LYS A 255 -15.83 -2.34 4.09
N ILE A 256 -15.43 -1.09 4.27
CA ILE A 256 -14.26 -0.50 3.58
C ILE A 256 -13.00 -1.18 4.12
N LYS A 257 -12.94 -1.35 5.44
CA LYS A 257 -11.89 -2.04 6.19
C LYS A 257 -12.48 -3.32 6.79
N ARG A 258 -11.70 -4.42 6.83
CA ARG A 258 -12.18 -5.73 7.31
C ARG A 258 -11.62 -6.15 8.66
N PHE A 259 -10.53 -5.54 9.06
CA PHE A 259 -9.84 -5.81 10.33
C PHE A 259 -9.46 -4.49 10.99
N SER A 260 -9.35 -4.51 12.30
CA SER A 260 -8.91 -3.35 13.07
C SER A 260 -7.41 -3.08 12.92
N ASN A 261 -6.92 -1.95 13.43
CA ASN A 261 -5.50 -1.63 13.41
C ASN A 261 -4.70 -2.63 14.25
N ASP A 262 -5.23 -2.99 15.41
CA ASP A 262 -4.55 -3.90 16.34
C ASP A 262 -4.53 -5.34 15.82
N GLU A 263 -5.62 -5.81 15.19
CA GLU A 263 -5.65 -7.12 14.53
C GLU A 263 -4.63 -7.22 13.39
N LEU A 264 -4.51 -6.19 12.55
CA LEU A 264 -3.56 -6.19 11.44
C LEU A 264 -2.12 -6.11 11.94
N ARG A 265 -1.85 -5.30 12.98
CA ARG A 265 -0.52 -5.20 13.59
C ARG A 265 -0.11 -6.53 14.20
N GLN A 266 -1.03 -7.22 14.90
CA GLN A 266 -0.75 -8.55 15.46
C GLN A 266 -0.39 -9.56 14.38
N ARG A 267 -1.17 -9.64 13.30
CA ARG A 267 -0.88 -10.51 12.15
C ARG A 267 0.51 -10.25 11.56
N PHE A 268 0.91 -8.99 11.47
CA PHE A 268 2.23 -8.62 10.98
C PHE A 268 3.35 -9.09 11.92
N VAL A 269 3.19 -8.90 13.24
CA VAL A 269 4.15 -9.37 14.24
C VAL A 269 4.30 -10.89 14.16
N ASP A 270 3.18 -11.61 14.20
CA ASP A 270 3.18 -13.08 14.16
C ASP A 270 3.84 -13.62 12.89
N MET A 271 3.65 -12.96 11.75
CA MET A 271 4.32 -13.29 10.49
C MET A 271 5.82 -13.03 10.55
N CYS A 272 6.24 -11.88 11.07
CA CYS A 272 7.65 -11.46 11.04
C CYS A 272 8.54 -12.30 11.96
N VAL A 273 8.02 -12.81 13.09
CA VAL A 273 8.84 -13.59 14.05
C VAL A 273 9.43 -14.83 13.40
N GLY A 274 8.59 -15.68 12.77
CA GLY A 274 9.09 -16.88 12.10
C GLY A 274 10.06 -16.55 10.94
N GLN A 275 9.80 -15.47 10.22
CA GLN A 275 10.67 -15.02 9.14
C GLN A 275 12.04 -14.51 9.65
N ALA A 276 12.07 -13.81 10.78
CA ALA A 276 13.31 -13.33 11.42
C ALA A 276 14.19 -14.50 11.87
N GLU A 277 13.59 -15.55 12.44
CA GLU A 277 14.28 -16.77 12.82
C GLU A 277 14.98 -17.44 11.62
N VAL A 278 14.28 -17.58 10.49
CA VAL A 278 14.85 -18.13 9.25
C VAL A 278 15.98 -17.25 8.70
N LEU A 279 15.84 -15.93 8.79
CA LEU A 279 16.90 -14.98 8.41
C LEU A 279 18.12 -15.06 9.34
N GLY A 280 17.95 -15.50 10.58
CA GLY A 280 18.97 -15.41 11.63
C GLY A 280 19.23 -13.98 12.07
N LEU A 281 18.19 -13.12 12.02
CA LEU A 281 18.17 -11.75 12.49
C LEU A 281 17.24 -11.63 13.69
N THR A 282 17.50 -10.64 14.56
CA THR A 282 16.72 -10.40 15.77
C THR A 282 15.79 -9.20 15.56
N LEU A 283 14.51 -9.35 15.90
CA LEU A 283 13.61 -8.21 15.99
C LEU A 283 13.93 -7.41 17.26
N PRO A 284 14.12 -6.09 17.20
CA PRO A 284 14.60 -5.27 18.33
C PRO A 284 13.44 -4.92 19.28
N ASP A 285 12.77 -5.94 19.79
CA ASP A 285 11.58 -5.80 20.62
C ASP A 285 11.76 -6.55 21.94
N PRO A 286 11.93 -5.84 23.07
CA PRO A 286 12.21 -6.45 24.36
C PRO A 286 11.04 -7.24 24.97
N ASP A 287 9.81 -6.96 24.53
CA ASP A 287 8.62 -7.62 25.02
C ASP A 287 8.18 -8.79 24.13
N LEU A 288 8.91 -9.02 23.05
CA LEU A 288 8.56 -10.04 22.05
C LEU A 288 8.67 -11.44 22.65
N ARG A 289 7.54 -12.08 22.93
CA ARG A 289 7.45 -13.44 23.43
C ARG A 289 6.12 -14.07 23.05
N TRP A 290 6.12 -15.38 22.85
CA TRP A 290 4.89 -16.13 22.64
C TRP A 290 4.02 -16.12 23.89
N ASN A 291 2.74 -15.87 23.72
CA ASN A 291 1.74 -15.88 24.77
C ASN A 291 0.73 -17.01 24.52
N ASP A 292 0.81 -18.08 25.34
CA ASP A 292 -0.02 -19.26 25.18
C ASP A 292 -1.52 -19.00 25.40
N GLU A 293 -1.86 -18.03 26.24
CA GLU A 293 -3.27 -17.69 26.51
C GLU A 293 -3.91 -16.96 25.33
N ARG A 294 -3.13 -16.10 24.67
CA ARG A 294 -3.61 -15.32 23.53
C ARG A 294 -3.38 -16.03 22.18
N GLN A 295 -2.56 -17.09 22.16
CA GLN A 295 -2.10 -17.76 20.92
C GLN A 295 -1.52 -16.77 19.91
N ALA A 296 -0.70 -15.82 20.38
CA ALA A 296 -0.10 -14.74 19.61
C ALA A 296 1.15 -14.22 20.33
N TYR A 297 2.01 -13.49 19.64
CA TYR A 297 3.15 -12.84 20.27
C TYR A 297 2.73 -11.58 21.03
N ASP A 298 3.21 -11.41 22.25
CA ASP A 298 3.27 -10.10 22.92
C ASP A 298 4.39 -9.28 22.27
N TYR A 299 4.22 -7.97 22.18
CA TYR A 299 5.19 -7.06 21.57
C TYR A 299 5.05 -5.65 22.12
N THR A 300 6.12 -4.88 22.00
CA THR A 300 6.15 -3.45 22.40
C THR A 300 5.41 -2.60 21.38
N GLN A 301 4.46 -1.78 21.86
CA GLN A 301 3.75 -0.84 20.98
C GLN A 301 4.71 0.22 20.40
N PRO A 302 4.53 0.65 19.14
CA PRO A 302 5.35 1.72 18.57
C PRO A 302 5.10 3.05 19.29
N ASP A 303 6.07 3.98 19.16
CA ASP A 303 5.93 5.35 19.66
C ASP A 303 4.90 6.13 18.81
N TYR A 304 3.69 6.28 19.35
CA TYR A 304 2.61 7.01 18.67
C TYR A 304 2.82 8.52 18.68
N ASP A 305 3.59 9.09 19.60
CA ASP A 305 3.97 10.51 19.57
C ASP A 305 4.92 10.78 18.41
N GLU A 306 5.87 9.88 18.17
CA GLU A 306 6.70 9.94 16.96
C GLU A 306 5.86 9.82 15.70
N LEU A 307 4.95 8.85 15.62
CA LEU A 307 4.03 8.70 14.49
C LEU A 307 3.29 10.01 14.21
N MET A 308 2.71 10.62 15.25
CA MET A 308 1.99 11.89 15.11
C MET A 308 2.90 13.05 14.69
N ARG A 309 4.15 13.08 15.16
CA ARG A 309 5.16 14.04 14.76
C ARG A 309 5.45 13.92 13.25
N VAL A 310 5.63 12.72 12.75
CA VAL A 310 5.89 12.43 11.33
C VAL A 310 4.68 12.78 10.47
N ILE A 311 3.47 12.39 10.88
CA ILE A 311 2.22 12.72 10.18
C ILE A 311 2.02 14.24 10.07
N LYS A 312 2.45 15.01 11.07
CA LYS A 312 2.41 16.49 11.06
C LYS A 312 3.50 17.13 10.18
N GLY A 313 4.34 16.34 9.53
CA GLY A 313 5.37 16.84 8.61
C GLY A 313 6.73 17.12 9.28
N ASN A 314 6.96 16.64 10.50
CA ASN A 314 8.17 16.89 11.30
C ASN A 314 9.05 15.63 11.47
N GLY A 315 8.90 14.64 10.61
CA GLY A 315 9.76 13.47 10.56
C GLY A 315 11.10 13.75 9.87
N PRO A 316 12.02 12.78 9.89
CA PRO A 316 13.40 12.99 9.44
C PRO A 316 13.51 13.36 7.96
N CYS A 317 12.64 12.88 7.08
CA CYS A 317 12.72 13.12 5.64
C CYS A 317 11.48 13.82 5.03
N ASN A 318 10.49 14.25 5.81
CA ASN A 318 9.27 14.87 5.26
C ASN A 318 9.56 16.04 4.32
N ARG A 319 10.47 16.94 4.71
CA ARG A 319 10.82 18.12 3.90
C ARG A 319 11.47 17.72 2.58
N GLU A 320 12.40 16.79 2.63
CA GLU A 320 13.11 16.30 1.46
C GLU A 320 12.16 15.60 0.48
N ARG A 321 11.30 14.70 0.97
CA ARG A 321 10.32 13.97 0.14
C ARG A 321 9.41 14.93 -0.60
N MET A 322 8.83 15.90 0.10
CA MET A 322 7.92 16.86 -0.51
C MET A 322 8.64 17.86 -1.43
N ALA A 323 9.86 18.30 -1.08
CA ALA A 323 10.65 19.16 -1.97
C ALA A 323 11.00 18.44 -3.27
N HIS A 324 11.45 17.20 -3.19
CA HIS A 324 11.73 16.36 -4.37
C HIS A 324 10.48 16.16 -5.23
N ARG A 325 9.33 15.83 -4.61
CA ARG A 325 8.07 15.63 -5.34
C ARG A 325 7.61 16.89 -6.06
N ARG A 326 7.64 18.06 -5.39
CA ARG A 326 7.28 19.35 -5.99
C ARG A 326 8.20 19.70 -7.15
N LYS A 327 9.51 19.51 -6.97
CA LYS A 327 10.48 19.76 -8.03
C LYS A 327 10.22 18.85 -9.25
N ALA A 328 10.07 17.54 -9.04
CA ALA A 328 9.79 16.60 -10.12
C ALA A 328 8.49 16.94 -10.87
N HIS A 329 7.45 17.37 -10.15
CA HIS A 329 6.20 17.82 -10.75
C HIS A 329 6.41 19.08 -11.61
N ALA A 330 7.12 20.09 -11.10
CA ALA A 330 7.42 21.30 -11.85
C ALA A 330 8.30 21.03 -13.08
N ASP A 331 9.36 20.23 -12.93
CA ASP A 331 10.24 19.83 -14.05
C ASP A 331 9.49 19.09 -15.18
N GLY A 332 8.41 18.37 -14.84
CA GLY A 332 7.55 17.65 -15.79
C GLY A 332 6.43 18.50 -16.42
N ALA A 333 6.30 19.79 -16.12
CA ALA A 333 5.21 20.63 -16.61
C ALA A 333 5.12 20.63 -18.14
N TRP A 334 6.24 20.81 -18.83
CA TRP A 334 6.29 20.86 -20.29
C TRP A 334 5.79 19.56 -20.95
N VAL A 335 5.98 18.38 -20.32
CA VAL A 335 5.47 17.13 -20.83
C VAL A 335 3.94 17.10 -20.77
N ARG A 336 3.37 17.54 -19.63
CA ARG A 336 1.91 17.62 -19.47
C ARG A 336 1.29 18.60 -20.45
N GLU A 337 1.90 19.76 -20.64
CA GLU A 337 1.47 20.77 -21.62
C GLU A 337 1.50 20.22 -23.05
N ALA A 338 2.58 19.52 -23.42
CA ALA A 338 2.70 18.90 -24.74
C ALA A 338 1.63 17.78 -24.93
N ALA A 339 1.38 16.97 -23.90
CA ALA A 339 0.36 15.94 -23.96
C ALA A 339 -1.06 16.54 -24.09
N ALA A 340 -1.36 17.61 -23.36
CA ALA A 340 -2.64 18.32 -23.45
C ALA A 340 -2.84 18.94 -24.85
N ALA A 341 -1.82 19.59 -25.38
CA ALA A 341 -1.84 20.17 -26.73
C ALA A 341 -2.05 19.08 -27.82
N TYR A 342 -1.44 17.91 -27.64
CA TYR A 342 -1.65 16.78 -28.56
C TYR A 342 -3.07 16.22 -28.46
N ALA A 343 -3.61 16.09 -27.25
CA ALA A 343 -4.98 15.63 -27.05
C ALA A 343 -6.02 16.57 -27.69
N ALA A 344 -5.84 17.88 -27.54
CA ALA A 344 -6.70 18.91 -28.16
C ALA A 344 -6.70 18.76 -29.69
N LYS A 345 -5.55 18.63 -30.32
CA LYS A 345 -5.46 18.41 -31.79
C LYS A 345 -6.18 17.16 -32.29
N ARG A 346 -6.29 16.13 -31.45
CA ARG A 346 -7.03 14.90 -31.79
C ARG A 346 -8.54 15.07 -31.65
N SER A 347 -9.00 15.86 -30.70
CA SER A 347 -10.41 16.20 -30.52
C SER A 347 -10.94 16.99 -31.72
N ASP A 348 -10.20 18.01 -32.14
CA ASP A 348 -10.55 18.83 -33.32
C ASP A 348 -10.66 18.02 -34.64
N ARG A 349 -9.91 16.90 -34.73
CA ARG A 349 -9.96 16.01 -35.90
C ARG A 349 -11.11 15.00 -35.87
N LYS A 350 -11.82 14.86 -34.76
CA LYS A 350 -12.92 13.89 -34.60
C LYS A 350 -14.30 14.50 -34.77
N GLU A 351 -14.43 15.82 -34.90
CA GLU A 351 -15.67 16.42 -35.32
C GLU A 351 -15.94 16.06 -36.79
N PRO A 352 -17.04 15.33 -37.11
CA PRO A 352 -17.39 15.09 -38.49
C PRO A 352 -17.72 16.42 -39.14
N VAL A 353 -17.06 16.72 -40.24
CA VAL A 353 -17.51 17.74 -41.15
C VAL A 353 -18.95 17.37 -41.52
N ALA A 354 -19.93 18.12 -41.00
CA ALA A 354 -21.32 17.96 -41.39
C ALA A 354 -21.39 18.21 -42.89
N ALA A 355 -21.79 17.19 -43.61
CA ALA A 355 -22.11 17.25 -45.03
C ALA A 355 -23.50 17.86 -45.23
#